data_e9e81447d74a67abdec0bed4c891ef3d
#
_entry.id   e9e81447d74a67abdec0bed4c891ef3d
#
_cell.length_a   1.000
_cell.length_b   1.000
_cell.length_c   1.000
_cell.angle_alpha   90.00
_cell.angle_beta   90.00
_cell.angle_gamma   90.00
#
_symmetry.space_group_name_H-M   'P 1'
#
loop_
_entity.id
_entity.type
_entity.pdbx_description
1 polymer ?
#
loop_
_entity_poly.entity_id
_entity_poly.type
_entity_poly.pdbx_seq_one_letter_code
_entity_poly.pdbx_strand_id
1 'polypeptide(L)'
;MLKRQEREKPEVNWVKPFVGNQATENGNQLEPWILTRGSELTGVVITDTDPETLQHPGRDYIFATVDGLGIDPVTQEKCVIEAKLVGFGPHMDWGTSGTDRCEDYNADKDEGWEGLPYQVAGQVTTQMSCHN
;
A
#
# COMPACT_ATOMS: atom_id res chain seq x y z
N MET A 1 -15.17 -2.12 53.59
CA MET A 1 -14.09 -2.03 52.60
C MET A 1 -14.24 -3.17 51.59
N LEU A 2 -14.85 -2.91 50.43
CA LEU A 2 -15.09 -3.92 49.41
C LEU A 2 -13.81 -4.15 48.61
N LYS A 3 -13.24 -5.34 48.69
CA LYS A 3 -12.11 -5.75 47.87
C LYS A 3 -12.55 -5.76 46.40
N ARG A 4 -11.93 -4.91 45.61
CA ARG A 4 -12.04 -4.91 44.14
C ARG A 4 -11.52 -6.25 43.64
N GLN A 5 -12.40 -7.14 43.18
CA GLN A 5 -11.99 -8.33 42.47
C GLN A 5 -11.25 -7.88 41.19
N GLU A 6 -9.98 -8.17 41.12
CA GLU A 6 -9.22 -8.08 39.88
C GLU A 6 -9.86 -9.08 38.91
N ARG A 7 -10.55 -8.56 37.92
CA ARG A 7 -10.99 -9.38 36.78
C ARG A 7 -9.72 -9.79 36.04
N GLU A 8 -9.41 -11.07 36.06
CA GLU A 8 -8.44 -11.65 35.15
C GLU A 8 -8.83 -11.20 33.73
N LYS A 9 -7.95 -10.49 33.06
CA LYS A 9 -8.15 -10.13 31.67
C LYS A 9 -8.13 -11.46 30.91
N PRO A 10 -9.16 -11.78 30.11
CA PRO A 10 -9.12 -12.98 29.28
C PRO A 10 -7.85 -12.90 28.41
N GLU A 11 -7.08 -13.99 28.34
CA GLU A 11 -6.03 -14.11 27.35
C GLU A 11 -6.67 -13.98 25.98
N VAL A 12 -6.54 -12.82 25.39
CA VAL A 12 -7.08 -12.56 24.07
C VAL A 12 -6.06 -13.07 23.08
N ASN A 13 -6.30 -14.26 22.57
CA ASN A 13 -5.52 -14.89 21.50
C ASN A 13 -5.87 -14.17 20.19
N TRP A 14 -5.36 -12.94 20.04
CA TRP A 14 -5.83 -11.97 19.06
C TRP A 14 -5.40 -12.28 17.64
N VAL A 15 -4.31 -12.96 17.47
CA VAL A 15 -3.74 -13.09 16.15
C VAL A 15 -3.24 -14.49 15.93
N LYS A 16 -3.96 -15.27 15.15
CA LYS A 16 -3.30 -16.38 14.47
C LYS A 16 -2.27 -15.75 13.55
N PRO A 17 -1.00 -16.20 13.60
CA PRO A 17 0.00 -15.73 12.66
C PRO A 17 -0.57 -15.86 11.24
N PHE A 18 -0.46 -14.80 10.46
CA PHE A 18 -0.84 -14.86 9.04
C PHE A 18 0.11 -15.88 8.38
N VAL A 19 -0.44 -17.01 8.01
CA VAL A 19 0.25 -17.98 7.16
C VAL A 19 -0.06 -17.56 5.73
N GLY A 20 0.90 -17.00 5.02
CA GLY A 20 0.76 -16.63 3.63
C GLY A 20 0.15 -17.75 2.78
N ASN A 21 -0.46 -17.39 1.69
CA ASN A 21 -0.99 -18.33 0.70
C ASN A 21 -0.21 -18.18 -0.62
N GLN A 22 -0.55 -19.00 -1.61
CA GLN A 22 0.10 -18.97 -2.92
C GLN A 22 0.05 -17.58 -3.59
N ALA A 23 -1.03 -16.83 -3.39
CA ALA A 23 -1.14 -15.48 -3.93
C ALA A 23 -0.15 -14.50 -3.28
N THR A 24 0.05 -14.61 -1.97
CA THR A 24 1.05 -13.82 -1.23
C THR A 24 2.46 -14.18 -1.71
N GLU A 25 2.74 -15.47 -1.85
CA GLU A 25 4.04 -15.94 -2.33
C GLU A 25 4.34 -15.47 -3.75
N ASN A 26 3.37 -15.58 -4.65
CA ASN A 26 3.49 -15.07 -6.01
C ASN A 26 3.73 -13.54 -6.03
N GLY A 27 3.03 -12.79 -5.16
CA GLY A 27 3.24 -11.35 -5.01
C GLY A 27 4.68 -11.03 -4.65
N ASN A 28 5.20 -11.65 -3.59
CA ASN A 28 6.57 -11.43 -3.12
C ASN A 28 7.63 -11.81 -4.17
N GLN A 29 7.41 -12.89 -4.92
CA GLN A 29 8.34 -13.32 -5.96
C GLN A 29 8.35 -12.39 -7.17
N LEU A 30 7.22 -11.78 -7.52
CA LEU A 30 7.08 -10.92 -8.69
C LEU A 30 7.34 -9.44 -8.38
N GLU A 31 7.32 -9.05 -7.13
CA GLU A 31 7.51 -7.66 -6.70
C GLU A 31 8.78 -6.99 -7.29
N PRO A 32 9.98 -7.61 -7.27
CA PRO A 32 11.18 -7.00 -7.85
C PRO A 32 11.05 -6.77 -9.36
N TRP A 33 10.35 -7.68 -10.05
CA TRP A 33 10.10 -7.54 -11.48
C TRP A 33 9.08 -6.42 -11.75
N ILE A 34 8.02 -6.32 -10.94
CA ILE A 34 7.01 -5.27 -11.05
C ILE A 34 7.66 -3.89 -10.83
N LEU A 35 8.50 -3.76 -9.81
CA LEU A 35 9.23 -2.52 -9.52
C LEU A 35 10.13 -2.12 -10.70
N THR A 36 10.91 -3.05 -11.22
CA THR A 36 11.78 -2.81 -12.38
C THR A 36 10.98 -2.38 -13.60
N ARG A 37 9.92 -3.11 -13.89
CA ARG A 37 9.08 -2.80 -15.05
C ARG A 37 8.32 -1.49 -14.90
N GLY A 38 7.85 -1.18 -13.68
CA GLY A 38 7.23 0.10 -13.35
C GLY A 38 8.18 1.27 -13.58
N SER A 39 9.42 1.14 -13.11
CA SER A 39 10.49 2.13 -13.34
C SER A 39 10.73 2.37 -14.85
N GLU A 40 10.85 1.31 -15.64
CA GLU A 40 11.03 1.43 -17.10
C GLU A 40 9.87 2.15 -17.79
N LEU A 41 8.64 1.89 -17.36
CA LEU A 41 7.44 2.46 -17.97
C LEU A 41 7.17 3.92 -17.56
N THR A 42 7.47 4.26 -16.31
CA THR A 42 7.20 5.59 -15.75
C THR A 42 8.38 6.54 -15.82
N GLY A 43 9.60 6.00 -15.96
CA GLY A 43 10.84 6.75 -15.88
C GLY A 43 11.27 7.07 -14.45
N VAL A 44 10.51 6.71 -13.43
CA VAL A 44 10.88 6.90 -12.02
C VAL A 44 12.16 6.12 -11.70
N VAL A 45 13.14 6.79 -11.14
CA VAL A 45 14.40 6.18 -10.73
C VAL A 45 14.25 5.59 -9.34
N ILE A 46 14.27 4.26 -9.25
CA ILE A 46 14.21 3.57 -7.95
C ILE A 46 15.53 3.78 -7.21
N THR A 47 15.44 4.25 -5.97
CA THR A 47 16.59 4.51 -5.10
C THR A 47 16.74 3.46 -3.99
N ASP A 48 15.65 2.79 -3.62
CA ASP A 48 15.64 1.74 -2.61
C ASP A 48 14.50 0.74 -2.91
N THR A 49 14.79 -0.56 -2.84
CA THR A 49 13.84 -1.66 -3.09
C THR A 49 13.49 -2.46 -1.84
N ASP A 50 14.05 -2.11 -0.69
CA ASP A 50 13.77 -2.74 0.60
C ASP A 50 13.94 -1.70 1.71
N PRO A 51 13.18 -0.59 1.63
CA PRO A 51 13.33 0.48 2.58
C PRO A 51 12.84 0.07 3.98
N GLU A 52 13.48 0.64 4.99
CA GLU A 52 13.00 0.49 6.37
C GLU A 52 11.58 1.01 6.52
N THR A 53 10.86 0.46 7.51
CA THR A 53 9.52 0.96 7.85
C THR A 53 9.57 2.45 8.19
N LEU A 54 8.76 3.21 7.51
CA LEU A 54 8.67 4.66 7.69
C LEU A 54 7.76 4.99 8.88
N GLN A 55 8.16 5.96 9.69
CA GLN A 55 7.34 6.50 10.76
C GLN A 55 6.84 7.90 10.39
N HIS A 56 5.57 8.16 10.67
CA HIS A 56 5.00 9.48 10.43
C HIS A 56 5.67 10.55 11.30
N PRO A 57 6.17 11.67 10.74
CA PRO A 57 6.99 12.64 11.45
C PRO A 57 6.26 13.36 12.61
N GLY A 58 4.94 13.42 12.57
CA GLY A 58 4.14 14.09 13.61
C GLY A 58 3.24 13.15 14.42
N ARG A 59 3.29 11.83 14.20
CA ARG A 59 2.43 10.84 14.86
C ARG A 59 3.18 9.54 15.06
N ASP A 60 3.75 9.35 16.21
CA ASP A 60 4.63 8.24 16.59
C ASP A 60 3.97 6.84 16.55
N TYR A 61 2.65 6.79 16.49
CA TYR A 61 1.87 5.55 16.38
C TYR A 61 1.49 5.17 14.94
N ILE A 62 1.86 5.99 13.93
CA ILE A 62 1.61 5.69 12.52
C ILE A 62 2.91 5.27 11.85
N PHE A 63 2.88 4.09 11.27
CA PHE A 63 3.99 3.49 10.52
C PHE A 63 3.49 3.00 9.17
N ALA A 64 4.35 3.02 8.18
CA ALA A 64 4.08 2.47 6.86
C ALA A 64 5.30 1.75 6.31
N THR A 65 5.07 0.61 5.68
CA THR A 65 6.06 -0.08 4.86
C THR A 65 5.72 0.17 3.40
N VAL A 66 6.72 0.43 2.59
CA VAL A 66 6.58 0.64 1.14
C VAL A 66 7.44 -0.39 0.41
N ASP A 67 7.07 -0.75 -0.80
CA ASP A 67 7.81 -1.74 -1.60
C ASP A 67 9.05 -1.11 -2.26
N GLY A 68 9.07 0.22 -2.39
CA GLY A 68 10.22 0.94 -2.90
C GLY A 68 10.14 2.44 -2.69
N LEU A 69 11.30 3.08 -2.80
CA LEU A 69 11.45 4.52 -2.85
C LEU A 69 12.09 4.91 -4.18
N GLY A 70 11.72 6.07 -4.69
CA GLY A 70 12.23 6.57 -5.95
C GLY A 70 12.23 8.08 -6.05
N ILE A 71 12.71 8.56 -7.19
CA ILE A 71 12.72 9.98 -7.57
C ILE A 71 12.12 10.10 -8.96
N ASP A 72 11.14 10.98 -9.11
CA ASP A 72 10.63 11.37 -10.41
C ASP A 72 11.70 12.22 -11.13
N PRO A 73 12.20 11.77 -12.29
CA PRO A 73 13.25 12.49 -12.99
C PRO A 73 12.82 13.85 -13.56
N VAL A 74 11.52 14.07 -13.72
CA VAL A 74 10.98 15.33 -14.27
C VAL A 74 10.79 16.38 -13.17
N THR A 75 10.11 16.00 -12.09
CA THR A 75 9.83 16.92 -10.97
C THR A 75 10.93 16.98 -9.94
N GLN A 76 11.82 15.98 -9.92
CA GLN A 76 12.84 15.74 -8.87
C GLN A 76 12.24 15.47 -7.48
N GLU A 77 10.95 15.15 -7.44
CA GLU A 77 10.26 14.82 -6.20
C GLU A 77 10.51 13.36 -5.80
N LYS A 78 10.53 13.13 -4.50
CA LYS A 78 10.59 11.79 -3.95
C LYS A 78 9.24 11.10 -4.12
N CYS A 79 9.27 9.80 -4.44
CA CYS A 79 8.07 8.98 -4.60
C CYS A 79 8.15 7.77 -3.69
N VAL A 80 7.01 7.39 -3.12
CA VAL A 80 6.79 6.06 -2.59
C VAL A 80 6.28 5.17 -3.72
N ILE A 81 6.69 3.91 -3.71
CA ILE A 81 6.31 2.93 -4.73
C ILE A 81 5.62 1.77 -4.04
N GLU A 82 4.45 1.41 -4.52
CA GLU A 82 3.68 0.26 -4.06
C GLU A 82 3.42 -0.66 -5.25
N ALA A 83 3.93 -1.88 -5.18
CA ALA A 83 3.77 -2.89 -6.20
C ALA A 83 2.55 -3.76 -5.89
N LYS A 84 1.68 -3.98 -6.87
CA LYS A 84 0.50 -4.84 -6.71
C LYS A 84 0.42 -5.88 -7.81
N LEU A 85 0.37 -7.15 -7.41
CA LEU A 85 -0.04 -8.24 -8.29
C LEU A 85 -1.55 -8.44 -8.17
N VAL A 86 -2.28 -8.08 -9.21
CA VAL A 86 -3.74 -8.14 -9.22
C VAL A 86 -4.20 -9.42 -9.90
N GLY A 87 -4.93 -10.27 -9.16
CA GLY A 87 -5.53 -11.49 -9.70
C GLY A 87 -6.77 -11.22 -10.55
N PHE A 88 -7.28 -12.27 -11.21
CA PHE A 88 -8.40 -12.15 -12.15
C PHE A 88 -9.68 -11.56 -11.52
N GLY A 89 -10.05 -11.95 -10.32
CA GLY A 89 -11.23 -11.41 -9.64
C GLY A 89 -11.06 -9.94 -9.25
N PRO A 90 -10.05 -9.60 -8.44
CA PRO A 90 -9.81 -8.24 -7.98
C PRO A 90 -9.47 -7.23 -9.09
N HIS A 91 -8.98 -7.66 -10.26
CA HIS A 91 -8.66 -6.72 -11.35
C HIS A 91 -9.88 -5.90 -11.81
N MET A 92 -11.07 -6.39 -11.52
CA MET A 92 -12.32 -5.69 -11.86
C MET A 92 -12.54 -4.41 -11.05
N ASP A 93 -11.85 -4.30 -9.90
CA ASP A 93 -11.91 -3.11 -9.04
C ASP A 93 -10.90 -2.04 -9.49
N TRP A 94 -9.98 -2.41 -10.40
CA TRP A 94 -9.00 -1.49 -10.95
C TRP A 94 -9.55 -0.84 -12.23
N GLY A 95 -9.42 0.47 -12.30
CA GLY A 95 -9.76 1.18 -13.51
C GLY A 95 -8.80 0.84 -14.65
N THR A 96 -9.38 0.58 -15.82
CA THR A 96 -8.61 0.53 -17.04
C THR A 96 -9.03 1.73 -17.88
N SER A 97 -8.08 2.49 -18.38
CA SER A 97 -8.39 3.62 -19.26
C SER A 97 -9.24 3.13 -20.44
N GLY A 98 -10.47 3.58 -20.52
CA GLY A 98 -11.38 3.29 -21.60
C GLY A 98 -12.45 2.21 -21.35
N THR A 99 -12.65 1.75 -20.12
CA THR A 99 -13.80 0.91 -19.77
C THR A 99 -14.79 1.63 -18.86
N ASP A 100 -16.07 1.46 -19.16
CA ASP A 100 -17.21 2.11 -18.50
C ASP A 100 -17.34 1.82 -16.99
N ARG A 101 -16.51 0.93 -16.45
CA ARG A 101 -16.58 0.51 -15.03
C ARG A 101 -15.88 1.46 -14.07
N CYS A 102 -15.02 2.34 -14.55
CA CYS A 102 -14.36 3.36 -13.74
C CYS A 102 -15.26 4.58 -13.50
N GLU A 103 -16.26 4.79 -14.35
CA GLU A 103 -17.14 5.96 -14.25
C GLU A 103 -18.02 5.94 -13.00
N ASP A 104 -18.40 4.75 -12.53
CA ASP A 104 -19.23 4.60 -11.33
C ASP A 104 -18.44 4.68 -10.01
N TYR A 105 -17.14 4.41 -10.03
CA TYR A 105 -16.33 4.33 -8.82
C TYR A 105 -15.76 5.68 -8.37
N ASN A 106 -15.56 6.60 -9.29
CA ASN A 106 -14.97 7.92 -9.05
C ASN A 106 -15.89 9.06 -9.46
N ALA A 107 -17.11 9.08 -8.92
CA ALA A 107 -18.03 10.17 -9.13
C ALA A 107 -17.52 11.54 -8.63
N ASP A 108 -16.55 11.53 -7.72
CA ASP A 108 -15.84 12.72 -7.22
C ASP A 108 -14.38 12.65 -7.75
N LYS A 109 -14.20 13.07 -8.97
CA LYS A 109 -12.93 13.08 -9.72
C LYS A 109 -11.86 13.91 -9.00
N ASP A 110 -11.17 13.29 -8.05
CA ASP A 110 -9.89 13.80 -7.59
C ASP A 110 -8.80 13.33 -8.59
N GLU A 111 -8.17 14.32 -9.20
CA GLU A 111 -7.13 14.12 -10.20
C GLU A 111 -6.01 13.19 -9.64
N GLY A 112 -5.76 12.07 -10.30
CA GLY A 112 -4.67 11.17 -10.00
C GLY A 112 -5.03 9.85 -9.30
N TRP A 113 -6.26 9.70 -8.81
CA TRP A 113 -6.70 8.46 -8.14
C TRP A 113 -7.69 7.64 -8.96
N GLU A 114 -7.98 8.08 -10.16
CA GLU A 114 -8.89 7.38 -11.08
C GLU A 114 -8.42 5.95 -11.33
N GLY A 115 -9.30 5.00 -11.09
CA GLY A 115 -9.04 3.59 -11.33
C GLY A 115 -8.28 2.85 -10.23
N LEU A 116 -7.95 3.50 -9.11
CA LEU A 116 -7.38 2.80 -7.95
C LEU A 116 -8.46 2.32 -7.00
N PRO A 117 -8.40 1.05 -6.53
CA PRO A 117 -9.25 0.60 -5.45
C PRO A 117 -9.06 1.46 -4.20
N TYR A 118 -10.17 1.75 -3.52
CA TYR A 118 -10.18 2.61 -2.33
C TYR A 118 -9.16 2.20 -1.25
N GLN A 119 -9.00 0.89 -1.04
CA GLN A 119 -8.04 0.34 -0.07
C GLN A 119 -6.59 0.69 -0.45
N VAL A 120 -6.27 0.63 -1.75
CA VAL A 120 -4.93 0.96 -2.26
C VAL A 120 -4.68 2.46 -2.14
N ALA A 121 -5.66 3.29 -2.49
CA ALA A 121 -5.57 4.73 -2.32
C ALA A 121 -5.30 5.11 -0.86
N GLY A 122 -6.02 4.52 0.10
CA GLY A 122 -5.80 4.74 1.53
C GLY A 122 -4.42 4.29 2.01
N GLN A 123 -3.93 3.14 1.52
CA GLN A 123 -2.59 2.63 1.82
C GLN A 123 -1.52 3.61 1.34
N VAL A 124 -1.55 3.99 0.07
CA VAL A 124 -0.55 4.89 -0.53
C VAL A 124 -0.58 6.27 0.12
N THR A 125 -1.75 6.81 0.45
CA THR A 125 -1.87 8.08 1.18
C THR A 125 -1.17 8.02 2.54
N THR A 126 -1.33 6.91 3.28
CA THR A 126 -0.64 6.71 4.57
C THR A 126 0.87 6.62 4.38
N GLN A 127 1.34 5.87 3.37
CA GLN A 127 2.76 5.74 3.03
C GLN A 127 3.37 7.10 2.69
N MET A 128 2.72 7.89 1.85
CA MET A 128 3.16 9.25 1.49
C MET A 128 3.25 10.15 2.72
N SER A 129 2.30 10.07 3.65
CA SER A 129 2.32 10.87 4.87
C SER A 129 3.46 10.53 5.82
N CYS A 130 3.98 9.29 5.76
CA CYS A 130 5.14 8.86 6.52
C CYS A 130 6.47 9.24 5.84
N HIS A 131 6.48 9.46 4.53
CA HIS A 131 7.68 9.73 3.75
C HIS A 131 8.08 11.22 3.71
N ASN A 132 7.20 12.11 4.10
CA ASN A 132 7.44 13.57 4.10
C ASN A 132 8.36 14.03 5.22
#